data_ab3c59879ed8eb79b9b0bec50972578e
#
_entry.id   ab3c59879ed8eb79b9b0bec50972578e
#
_cell.length_a   1.000
_cell.length_b   1.000
_cell.length_c   1.000
_cell.angle_alpha   90.00
_cell.angle_beta   90.00
_cell.angle_gamma   90.00
#
_symmetry.space_group_name_H-M   'P 1'
#
loop_
_entity.id
_entity.type
_entity.pdbx_description
1 polymer ?
#
loop_
_entity_poly.entity_id
_entity_poly.type
_entity_poly.pdbx_seq_one_letter_code
_entity_poly.pdbx_strand_id
1 'polypeptide(L)'
;MSKINGRISQIIGPVIDVFFNTEGQDAEKVLPKIHEALTIQRPDGSQLVVEVQQHIGEDTVRCVAMDNTDGLQRGLEAKPMGSPILMPSGEQIKGRMLNVIGQPIDGMKQLNMEGAYPIHREAPKFEELSTTKEVLSTGIKVIDLLEPYLKGGKIGLFGGAGVGKTVLIMELINNIAKGHNGFSVFA
;
A
#
# COMPACT_ATOMS: atom_id res chain seq x y z
N MET A 1 14.88 -4.06 -22.35
CA MET A 1 15.00 -2.65 -22.78
C MET A 1 15.24 -1.84 -21.51
N SER A 2 16.26 -0.98 -21.48
CA SER A 2 16.51 -0.10 -20.36
C SER A 2 15.40 0.95 -20.32
N LYS A 3 14.67 1.04 -19.22
CA LYS A 3 13.68 2.11 -19.04
C LYS A 3 14.39 3.45 -18.95
N ILE A 4 13.81 4.46 -19.57
CA ILE A 4 14.34 5.83 -19.56
C ILE A 4 14.06 6.42 -18.17
N ASN A 5 15.02 7.15 -17.61
CA ASN A 5 14.82 7.90 -16.38
C ASN A 5 14.03 9.18 -16.66
N GLY A 6 13.09 9.49 -15.79
CA GLY A 6 12.31 10.72 -15.85
C GLY A 6 12.94 11.82 -15.01
N ARG A 7 12.40 13.03 -15.12
CA ARG A 7 12.75 14.18 -14.29
C ARG A 7 11.49 14.83 -13.73
N ILE A 8 11.54 15.24 -12.49
CA ILE A 8 10.44 15.98 -11.86
C ILE A 8 10.20 17.28 -12.60
N SER A 9 9.02 17.44 -13.17
CA SER A 9 8.56 18.68 -13.84
C SER A 9 7.79 19.59 -12.89
N GLN A 10 6.95 19.01 -12.02
CA GLN A 10 6.09 19.75 -11.11
C GLN A 10 5.89 18.97 -9.79
N ILE A 11 5.72 19.73 -8.68
CA ILE A 11 5.41 19.19 -7.35
C ILE A 11 4.23 19.98 -6.80
N ILE A 12 3.14 19.29 -6.43
CA ILE A 12 1.93 19.88 -5.86
C ILE A 12 1.55 19.05 -4.64
N GLY A 13 2.08 19.41 -3.46
CA GLY A 13 1.90 18.58 -2.25
C GLY A 13 2.38 17.16 -2.49
N PRO A 14 1.54 16.12 -2.29
CA PRO A 14 1.92 14.73 -2.51
C PRO A 14 1.92 14.31 -3.98
N VAL A 15 1.45 15.17 -4.89
CA VAL A 15 1.38 14.88 -6.33
C VAL A 15 2.64 15.37 -7.02
N ILE A 16 3.27 14.50 -7.79
CA ILE A 16 4.52 14.77 -8.50
C ILE A 16 4.33 14.42 -9.97
N ASP A 17 4.55 15.39 -10.85
CA ASP A 17 4.56 15.15 -12.29
C ASP A 17 6.00 14.90 -12.75
N VAL A 18 6.21 13.81 -13.46
CA VAL A 18 7.51 13.37 -13.95
C VAL A 18 7.49 13.33 -15.48
N PHE A 19 8.39 14.08 -16.09
CA PHE A 19 8.59 14.12 -17.54
C PHE A 19 9.64 13.10 -17.94
N PHE A 20 9.37 12.37 -19.03
CA PHE A 20 10.27 11.40 -19.66
C PHE A 20 10.60 11.87 -21.07
N ASN A 21 11.88 12.01 -21.38
CA ASN A 21 12.27 12.33 -22.76
C ASN A 21 12.25 11.06 -23.61
N THR A 22 11.19 10.86 -24.37
CA THR A 22 11.03 9.66 -25.22
C THR A 22 11.80 9.74 -26.55
N GLU A 23 12.28 10.94 -26.95
CA GLU A 23 13.05 11.17 -28.19
C GLU A 23 12.40 10.56 -29.43
N GLY A 24 11.07 10.61 -29.51
CA GLY A 24 10.30 10.06 -30.65
C GLY A 24 10.12 8.54 -30.61
N GLN A 25 10.49 7.88 -29.51
CA GLN A 25 10.13 6.50 -29.28
C GLN A 25 8.63 6.39 -28.96
N ASP A 26 8.08 5.20 -29.17
CA ASP A 26 6.70 4.90 -28.82
C ASP A 26 6.49 5.07 -27.29
N ALA A 27 5.79 6.14 -26.92
CA ALA A 27 5.56 6.50 -25.51
C ALA A 27 4.91 5.36 -24.71
N GLU A 28 4.00 4.58 -25.33
CA GLU A 28 3.34 3.46 -24.66
C GLU A 28 4.31 2.35 -24.22
N LYS A 29 5.44 2.22 -24.91
CA LYS A 29 6.45 1.19 -24.61
C LYS A 29 7.52 1.66 -23.64
N VAL A 30 7.72 2.95 -23.54
CA VAL A 30 8.83 3.57 -22.80
C VAL A 30 8.39 4.13 -21.46
N LEU A 31 7.19 4.71 -21.39
CA LEU A 31 6.66 5.29 -20.17
C LEU A 31 6.37 4.21 -19.11
N PRO A 32 6.56 4.52 -17.83
CA PRO A 32 6.15 3.65 -16.75
C PRO A 32 4.64 3.37 -16.81
N LYS A 33 4.26 2.15 -16.51
CA LYS A 33 2.84 1.75 -16.48
C LYS A 33 2.13 2.37 -15.26
N ILE A 34 0.81 2.48 -15.34
CA ILE A 34 -0.03 2.83 -14.18
C ILE A 34 0.24 1.83 -13.07
N HIS A 35 0.34 2.33 -11.83
CA HIS A 35 0.75 1.61 -10.61
C HIS A 35 2.22 1.16 -10.57
N GLU A 36 3.03 1.51 -11.55
CA GLU A 36 4.46 1.28 -11.44
C GLU A 36 5.10 2.25 -10.45
N ALA A 37 6.05 1.74 -9.67
CA ALA A 37 6.80 2.55 -8.71
C ALA A 37 8.00 3.22 -9.39
N LEU A 38 8.26 4.47 -9.01
CA LEU A 38 9.48 5.20 -9.35
C LEU A 38 10.22 5.54 -8.06
N THR A 39 11.53 5.60 -8.14
CA THR A 39 12.37 6.05 -7.04
C THR A 39 13.03 7.38 -7.36
N ILE A 40 13.02 8.28 -6.39
CA ILE A 40 13.62 9.61 -6.47
C ILE A 40 14.64 9.72 -5.34
N GLN A 41 15.88 10.05 -5.69
CA GLN A 41 16.92 10.33 -4.71
C GLN A 41 16.81 11.78 -4.25
N ARG A 42 16.60 11.99 -2.95
CA ARG A 42 16.55 13.33 -2.37
C ARG A 42 17.97 13.90 -2.18
N PRO A 43 18.12 15.23 -2.08
CA PRO A 43 19.42 15.86 -1.84
C PRO A 43 20.09 15.45 -0.51
N ASP A 44 19.30 15.07 0.48
CA ASP A 44 19.77 14.58 1.80
C ASP A 44 20.26 13.13 1.78
N GLY A 45 20.18 12.45 0.62
CA GLY A 45 20.55 11.06 0.45
C GLY A 45 19.43 10.06 0.75
N SER A 46 18.29 10.50 1.23
CA SER A 46 17.12 9.63 1.41
C SER A 46 16.44 9.30 0.08
N GLN A 47 15.70 8.20 0.05
CA GLN A 47 14.98 7.75 -1.14
C GLN A 47 13.48 7.93 -0.94
N LEU A 48 12.81 8.56 -1.91
CA LEU A 48 11.37 8.65 -1.99
C LEU A 48 10.86 7.68 -3.05
N VAL A 49 9.84 6.91 -2.72
CA VAL A 49 9.09 6.11 -3.68
C VAL A 49 7.81 6.84 -4.04
N VAL A 50 7.51 6.90 -5.33
CA VAL A 50 6.28 7.48 -5.87
C VAL A 50 5.61 6.45 -6.79
N GLU A 51 4.29 6.45 -6.84
CA GLU A 51 3.52 5.54 -7.68
C GLU A 51 2.84 6.28 -8.82
N VAL A 52 2.94 5.76 -10.03
CA VAL A 52 2.29 6.31 -11.22
C VAL A 52 0.79 6.08 -11.13
N GLN A 53 0.01 7.18 -11.17
CA GLN A 53 -1.44 7.13 -11.13
C GLN A 53 -2.09 7.41 -12.48
N GLN A 54 -1.46 8.25 -13.29
CA GLN A 54 -2.04 8.69 -14.56
C GLN A 54 -0.97 9.13 -15.55
N HIS A 55 -1.21 8.90 -16.83
CA HIS A 55 -0.50 9.57 -17.92
C HIS A 55 -1.28 10.85 -18.28
N ILE A 56 -0.61 12.00 -18.22
CA ILE A 56 -1.26 13.30 -18.48
C ILE A 56 -0.93 13.88 -19.86
N GLY A 57 -0.24 13.10 -20.70
CA GLY A 57 0.17 13.51 -22.05
C GLY A 57 1.56 14.13 -22.08
N GLU A 58 2.05 14.44 -23.28
CA GLU A 58 3.37 15.07 -23.50
C GLU A 58 4.50 14.38 -22.73
N ASP A 59 4.56 13.05 -22.82
CA ASP A 59 5.57 12.21 -22.13
C ASP A 59 5.64 12.41 -20.62
N THR A 60 4.57 12.89 -20.01
CA THR A 60 4.49 13.18 -18.58
C THR A 60 3.55 12.22 -17.87
N VAL A 61 4.01 11.70 -16.75
CA VAL A 61 3.20 10.87 -15.85
C VAL A 61 2.98 11.60 -14.53
N ARG A 62 1.78 11.43 -13.98
CA ARG A 62 1.40 11.93 -12.65
C ARG A 62 1.55 10.83 -11.63
N CYS A 63 2.30 11.13 -10.57
CA CYS A 63 2.60 10.20 -9.51
C CYS A 63 2.12 10.73 -8.16
N VAL A 64 1.91 9.81 -7.22
CA VAL A 64 1.63 10.13 -5.82
C VAL A 64 2.81 9.66 -4.96
N ALA A 65 3.29 10.54 -4.10
CA ALA A 65 4.37 10.23 -3.17
C ALA A 65 3.88 9.32 -2.04
N MET A 66 4.70 8.31 -1.70
CA MET A 66 4.42 7.39 -0.60
C MET A 66 4.95 7.89 0.74
N ASP A 67 5.59 9.04 0.75
CA ASP A 67 6.11 9.70 1.94
C ASP A 67 6.11 11.22 1.71
N ASN A 68 6.56 11.99 2.73
CA ASN A 68 6.67 13.43 2.67
C ASN A 68 7.46 13.91 1.44
N THR A 69 7.00 14.99 0.84
CA THR A 69 7.64 15.62 -0.34
C THR A 69 8.54 16.80 -0.01
N ASP A 70 8.80 17.06 1.28
CA ASP A 70 9.65 18.15 1.72
C ASP A 70 11.08 18.01 1.16
N GLY A 71 11.62 19.13 0.72
CA GLY A 71 12.98 19.19 0.14
C GLY A 71 13.10 18.68 -1.29
N LEU A 72 12.02 18.21 -1.92
CA LEU A 72 12.04 17.85 -3.34
C LEU A 72 12.22 19.09 -4.21
N GLN A 73 12.95 18.92 -5.30
CA GLN A 73 13.22 19.97 -6.28
C GLN A 73 12.82 19.50 -7.69
N ARG A 74 12.42 20.44 -8.52
CA ARG A 74 12.25 20.17 -9.96
C ARG A 74 13.59 19.77 -10.56
N GLY A 75 13.55 18.89 -11.56
CA GLY A 75 14.74 18.41 -12.26
C GLY A 75 15.42 17.21 -11.60
N LEU A 76 15.04 16.80 -10.38
CA LEU A 76 15.54 15.57 -9.78
C LEU A 76 15.16 14.37 -10.63
N GLU A 77 16.05 13.40 -10.70
CA GLU A 77 15.87 12.18 -11.46
C GLU A 77 14.88 11.23 -10.78
N ALA A 78 13.94 10.71 -11.57
CA ALA A 78 13.00 9.67 -11.16
C ALA A 78 13.29 8.38 -11.96
N LYS A 79 13.59 7.29 -11.27
CA LYS A 79 13.99 6.01 -11.87
C LYS A 79 12.86 5.01 -11.78
N PRO A 80 12.34 4.49 -12.92
CA PRO A 80 11.36 3.42 -12.91
C PRO A 80 11.90 2.13 -12.31
N MET A 81 11.15 1.55 -11.38
CA MET A 81 11.50 0.26 -10.76
C MET A 81 11.16 -0.94 -11.64
N GLY A 82 10.31 -0.76 -12.64
CA GLY A 82 9.87 -1.84 -13.51
C GLY A 82 8.77 -2.72 -12.92
N SER A 83 8.35 -2.43 -11.70
CA SER A 83 7.31 -3.16 -10.96
C SER A 83 6.47 -2.21 -10.12
N PRO A 84 5.25 -2.58 -9.75
CA PRO A 84 4.49 -1.86 -8.74
C PRO A 84 5.18 -1.98 -7.36
N ILE A 85 4.66 -1.26 -6.36
CA ILE A 85 5.08 -1.43 -4.97
C ILE A 85 4.73 -2.86 -4.54
N LEU A 86 5.72 -3.56 -3.99
CA LEU A 86 5.59 -4.94 -3.54
C LEU A 86 5.56 -4.98 -2.01
N MET A 87 4.69 -5.82 -1.47
CA MET A 87 4.59 -6.06 -0.03
C MET A 87 5.09 -7.48 0.28
N PRO A 88 6.02 -7.64 1.24
CA PRO A 88 6.47 -8.96 1.65
C PRO A 88 5.32 -9.77 2.25
N SER A 89 5.42 -11.10 2.19
CA SER A 89 4.37 -12.01 2.62
C SER A 89 4.93 -13.19 3.42
N GLY A 90 4.02 -14.01 3.95
CA GLY A 90 4.34 -15.24 4.66
C GLY A 90 4.63 -15.04 6.15
N GLU A 91 5.21 -16.04 6.77
CA GLU A 91 5.46 -16.09 8.22
C GLU A 91 6.40 -15.00 8.72
N GLN A 92 7.29 -14.52 7.88
CA GLN A 92 8.31 -13.51 8.20
C GLN A 92 7.72 -12.14 8.60
N ILE A 93 6.47 -11.83 8.20
CA ILE A 93 5.82 -10.55 8.51
C ILE A 93 5.09 -10.55 9.85
N LYS A 94 4.95 -11.71 10.49
CA LYS A 94 4.27 -11.82 11.78
C LYS A 94 5.00 -11.06 12.87
N GLY A 95 4.28 -10.21 13.58
CA GLY A 95 4.84 -9.37 14.64
C GLY A 95 5.78 -8.27 14.18
N ARG A 96 5.77 -7.93 12.87
CA ARG A 96 6.62 -6.90 12.27
C ARG A 96 5.84 -5.62 12.03
N MET A 97 6.55 -4.50 12.05
CA MET A 97 6.03 -3.20 11.64
C MET A 97 6.69 -2.77 10.34
N LEU A 98 5.86 -2.47 9.34
CA LEU A 98 6.30 -2.12 7.99
C LEU A 98 5.76 -0.74 7.61
N ASN A 99 6.51 -0.02 6.78
CA ASN A 99 6.01 1.18 6.12
C ASN A 99 5.18 0.82 4.88
N VAL A 100 4.61 1.83 4.22
CA VAL A 100 3.74 1.67 3.03
C VAL A 100 4.43 1.04 1.81
N ILE A 101 5.75 0.98 1.80
CA ILE A 101 6.56 0.35 0.74
C ILE A 101 7.14 -1.01 1.16
N GLY A 102 6.65 -1.60 2.27
CA GLY A 102 7.05 -2.93 2.73
C GLY A 102 8.40 -3.01 3.45
N GLN A 103 9.00 -1.87 3.82
CA GLN A 103 10.26 -1.84 4.57
C GLN A 103 10.00 -1.90 6.07
N PRO A 104 10.80 -2.66 6.83
CA PRO A 104 10.70 -2.70 8.28
C PRO A 104 11.02 -1.35 8.94
N ILE A 105 10.17 -0.94 9.88
CA ILE A 105 10.36 0.25 10.72
C ILE A 105 10.53 -0.10 12.20
N ASP A 106 10.61 -1.39 12.50
CA ASP A 106 10.74 -1.94 13.86
C ASP A 106 12.20 -2.10 14.33
N GLY A 107 13.19 -1.67 13.54
CA GLY A 107 14.60 -1.82 13.83
C GLY A 107 15.16 -3.24 13.67
N MET A 108 14.34 -4.18 13.19
CA MET A 108 14.77 -5.56 12.96
C MET A 108 15.34 -5.74 11.55
N LYS A 109 15.80 -6.97 11.26
CA LYS A 109 16.39 -7.32 9.95
C LYS A 109 15.42 -7.08 8.79
N GLN A 110 15.98 -6.75 7.64
CA GLN A 110 15.24 -6.68 6.37
C GLN A 110 14.52 -8.00 6.08
N LEU A 111 13.36 -7.88 5.41
CA LEU A 111 12.57 -9.04 5.01
C LEU A 111 13.00 -9.53 3.63
N ASN A 112 12.83 -10.82 3.40
CA ASN A 112 13.01 -11.38 2.07
C ASN A 112 11.81 -10.96 1.19
N MET A 113 12.11 -10.39 0.04
CA MET A 113 11.09 -9.98 -0.96
C MET A 113 10.74 -11.09 -1.95
N GLU A 114 11.33 -12.28 -1.81
CA GLU A 114 10.97 -13.44 -2.62
C GLU A 114 9.52 -13.85 -2.33
N GLY A 115 8.70 -13.93 -3.38
CA GLY A 115 7.26 -14.16 -3.23
C GLY A 115 6.46 -12.97 -2.71
N ALA A 116 7.01 -11.75 -2.74
CA ALA A 116 6.26 -10.53 -2.42
C ALA A 116 5.14 -10.29 -3.44
N TYR A 117 4.04 -9.72 -2.98
CA TYR A 117 2.86 -9.44 -3.81
C TYR A 117 2.75 -7.94 -4.11
N PRO A 118 2.28 -7.57 -5.31
CA PRO A 118 1.93 -6.19 -5.60
C PRO A 118 0.77 -5.73 -4.70
N ILE A 119 0.83 -4.47 -4.26
CA ILE A 119 -0.24 -3.89 -3.43
C ILE A 119 -1.56 -3.76 -4.20
N HIS A 120 -1.49 -3.60 -5.53
CA HIS A 120 -2.66 -3.64 -6.41
C HIS A 120 -2.86 -5.07 -6.94
N ARG A 121 -3.97 -5.67 -6.54
CA ARG A 121 -4.38 -7.01 -6.95
C ARG A 121 -5.79 -6.96 -7.53
N GLU A 122 -6.03 -7.80 -8.50
CA GLU A 122 -7.38 -8.02 -9.00
C GLU A 122 -8.28 -8.61 -7.90
N ALA A 123 -9.54 -8.21 -7.90
CA ALA A 123 -10.54 -8.80 -7.02
C ALA A 123 -10.74 -10.28 -7.37
N PRO A 124 -11.07 -11.13 -6.37
CA PRO A 124 -11.44 -12.52 -6.63
C PRO A 124 -12.61 -12.60 -7.62
N LYS A 125 -12.59 -13.60 -8.50
CA LYS A 125 -13.71 -13.84 -9.42
C LYS A 125 -14.96 -14.23 -8.64
N PHE A 126 -16.13 -13.94 -9.22
CA PHE A 126 -17.40 -14.24 -8.57
C PHE A 126 -17.55 -15.73 -8.20
N GLU A 127 -17.01 -16.62 -9.02
CA GLU A 127 -17.01 -18.08 -8.80
C GLU A 127 -16.18 -18.50 -7.57
N GLU A 128 -15.23 -17.69 -7.16
CA GLU A 128 -14.35 -17.93 -6.00
C GLU A 128 -14.95 -17.40 -4.70
N LEU A 129 -16.04 -16.63 -4.79
CA LEU A 129 -16.68 -16.03 -3.62
C LEU A 129 -17.58 -17.07 -2.91
N SER A 130 -17.39 -17.20 -1.58
CA SER A 130 -18.31 -17.97 -0.75
C SER A 130 -19.64 -17.22 -0.61
N THR A 131 -20.73 -17.87 -0.96
CA THR A 131 -22.09 -17.35 -0.77
C THR A 131 -22.66 -17.69 0.62
N THR A 132 -21.94 -18.50 1.40
CA THR A 132 -22.37 -18.94 2.73
C THR A 132 -22.13 -17.83 3.75
N LYS A 133 -23.19 -17.44 4.45
CA LYS A 133 -23.11 -16.48 5.55
C LYS A 133 -22.73 -17.21 6.83
N GLU A 134 -21.50 -17.05 7.28
CA GLU A 134 -21.03 -17.58 8.56
C GLU A 134 -20.84 -16.44 9.56
N VAL A 135 -21.32 -16.64 10.78
CA VAL A 135 -21.12 -15.70 11.88
C VAL A 135 -19.72 -15.88 12.47
N LEU A 136 -19.03 -14.77 12.67
CA LEU A 136 -17.77 -14.70 13.39
C LEU A 136 -18.06 -14.45 14.88
N SER A 137 -17.84 -15.45 15.71
CA SER A 137 -17.95 -15.25 17.16
C SER A 137 -16.79 -14.40 17.66
N THR A 138 -17.10 -13.22 18.20
CA THR A 138 -16.13 -12.25 18.66
C THR A 138 -15.73 -12.46 20.13
N GLY A 139 -16.53 -13.21 20.90
CA GLY A 139 -16.38 -13.35 22.34
C GLY A 139 -16.84 -12.13 23.14
N ILE A 140 -17.34 -11.10 22.47
CA ILE A 140 -17.92 -9.90 23.10
C ILE A 140 -19.43 -10.04 23.09
N LYS A 141 -20.02 -10.33 24.24
CA LYS A 141 -21.45 -10.68 24.37
C LYS A 141 -22.40 -9.71 23.69
N VAL A 142 -22.17 -8.43 23.82
CA VAL A 142 -23.03 -7.40 23.23
C VAL A 142 -22.99 -7.43 21.71
N ILE A 143 -21.84 -7.67 21.12
CA ILE A 143 -21.68 -7.79 19.67
C ILE A 143 -22.32 -9.08 19.19
N ASP A 144 -21.94 -10.21 19.78
CA ASP A 144 -22.40 -11.53 19.34
C ASP A 144 -23.92 -11.70 19.49
N LEU A 145 -24.55 -10.97 20.42
CA LEU A 145 -25.99 -11.06 20.68
C LEU A 145 -26.82 -10.06 19.87
N LEU A 146 -26.36 -8.81 19.77
CA LEU A 146 -27.18 -7.72 19.20
C LEU A 146 -26.84 -7.42 17.74
N GLU A 147 -25.58 -7.54 17.35
CA GLU A 147 -25.10 -7.21 16.01
C GLU A 147 -23.95 -8.18 15.62
N PRO A 148 -24.27 -9.46 15.37
CA PRO A 148 -23.25 -10.46 15.09
C PRO A 148 -22.48 -10.16 13.82
N TYR A 149 -21.16 -10.30 13.86
CA TYR A 149 -20.29 -10.07 12.73
C TYR A 149 -20.28 -11.27 11.78
N LEU A 150 -20.30 -10.98 10.49
CA LEU A 150 -20.16 -12.01 9.47
C LEU A 150 -18.71 -12.15 9.04
N LYS A 151 -18.25 -13.38 8.83
CA LYS A 151 -16.95 -13.65 8.22
C LYS A 151 -16.87 -13.00 6.83
N GLY A 152 -15.77 -12.30 6.54
CA GLY A 152 -15.60 -11.55 5.29
C GLY A 152 -16.37 -10.24 5.22
N GLY A 153 -17.08 -9.84 6.28
CA GLY A 153 -17.80 -8.58 6.36
C GLY A 153 -16.90 -7.37 6.58
N LYS A 154 -17.41 -6.20 6.27
CA LYS A 154 -16.80 -4.89 6.61
C LYS A 154 -17.61 -4.27 7.73
N ILE A 155 -16.95 -3.93 8.83
CA ILE A 155 -17.60 -3.44 10.05
C ILE A 155 -17.02 -2.08 10.41
N GLY A 156 -17.89 -1.11 10.68
CA GLY A 156 -17.50 0.22 11.12
C GLY A 156 -17.89 0.46 12.58
N LEU A 157 -16.92 0.90 13.40
CA LEU A 157 -17.16 1.34 14.78
C LEU A 157 -17.15 2.86 14.84
N PHE A 158 -18.31 3.46 15.06
CA PHE A 158 -18.47 4.90 15.10
C PHE A 158 -18.73 5.37 16.54
N GLY A 159 -18.17 6.50 16.91
CA GLY A 159 -18.38 7.12 18.24
C GLY A 159 -17.41 8.27 18.48
N GLY A 160 -17.73 9.11 19.45
CA GLY A 160 -16.89 10.21 19.90
C GLY A 160 -15.58 9.75 20.57
N ALA A 161 -14.80 10.71 21.04
CA ALA A 161 -13.60 10.40 21.83
C ALA A 161 -13.97 9.74 23.17
N GLY A 162 -13.16 8.80 23.63
CA GLY A 162 -13.31 8.18 24.95
C GLY A 162 -14.40 7.12 25.09
N VAL A 163 -15.14 6.77 24.04
CA VAL A 163 -16.24 5.78 24.09
C VAL A 163 -15.79 4.32 23.98
N GLY A 164 -14.49 4.04 24.03
CA GLY A 164 -13.96 2.68 24.08
C GLY A 164 -13.76 1.98 22.75
N LYS A 165 -13.83 2.67 21.58
CA LYS A 165 -13.59 2.07 20.25
C LYS A 165 -12.27 1.29 20.17
N THR A 166 -11.18 1.89 20.64
CA THR A 166 -9.86 1.26 20.61
C THR A 166 -9.82 0.03 21.53
N VAL A 167 -10.49 0.08 22.68
CA VAL A 167 -10.56 -1.07 23.59
C VAL A 167 -11.29 -2.23 22.94
N LEU A 168 -12.41 -1.97 22.25
CA LEU A 168 -13.13 -2.99 21.50
C LEU A 168 -12.28 -3.61 20.38
N ILE A 169 -11.53 -2.79 19.63
CA ILE A 169 -10.62 -3.29 18.58
C ILE A 169 -9.53 -4.17 19.17
N MET A 170 -8.91 -3.75 20.28
CA MET A 170 -7.88 -4.54 20.97
C MET A 170 -8.43 -5.88 21.46
N GLU A 171 -9.64 -5.90 22.01
CA GLU A 171 -10.30 -7.13 22.48
C GLU A 171 -10.67 -8.05 21.31
N LEU A 172 -11.17 -7.50 20.19
CA LEU A 172 -11.42 -8.26 18.97
C LEU A 172 -10.14 -8.94 18.44
N ILE A 173 -9.03 -8.20 18.37
CA ILE A 173 -7.73 -8.73 17.94
C ILE A 173 -7.31 -9.89 18.86
N ASN A 174 -7.39 -9.69 20.17
CA ASN A 174 -7.03 -10.70 21.16
C ASN A 174 -7.89 -11.97 21.04
N ASN A 175 -9.20 -11.81 20.90
CA ASN A 175 -10.14 -12.93 20.83
C ASN A 175 -10.03 -13.70 19.50
N ILE A 176 -9.79 -13.01 18.38
CA ILE A 176 -9.54 -13.65 17.09
C ILE A 176 -8.25 -14.46 17.11
N ALA A 177 -7.19 -13.91 17.71
CA ALA A 177 -5.93 -14.64 17.85
C ALA A 177 -6.07 -15.90 18.70
N LYS A 178 -6.78 -15.83 19.83
CA LYS A 178 -6.97 -16.96 20.75
C LYS A 178 -8.02 -17.97 20.31
N GLY A 179 -9.13 -17.49 19.79
CA GLY A 179 -10.29 -18.34 19.48
C GLY A 179 -10.29 -18.94 18.07
N HIS A 180 -9.65 -18.29 17.13
CA HIS A 180 -9.71 -18.66 15.70
C HIS A 180 -8.35 -18.96 15.07
N ASN A 181 -7.25 -18.96 15.84
CA ASN A 181 -5.87 -19.05 15.31
C ASN A 181 -5.62 -18.07 14.15
N GLY A 182 -6.30 -16.95 14.18
CA GLY A 182 -6.23 -15.92 13.14
C GLY A 182 -5.08 -14.96 13.35
N PHE A 183 -4.81 -14.19 12.30
CA PHE A 183 -3.86 -13.08 12.35
C PHE A 183 -4.61 -11.78 12.17
N SER A 184 -4.16 -10.74 12.87
CA SER A 184 -4.69 -9.39 12.72
C SER A 184 -3.65 -8.50 12.07
N VAL A 185 -4.07 -7.73 11.08
CA VAL A 185 -3.26 -6.68 10.47
C VAL A 185 -3.84 -5.35 10.90
N PHE A 186 -3.01 -4.49 11.44
CA PHE A 186 -3.37 -3.13 11.85
C PHE A 186 -2.69 -2.12 10.93
N ALA A 187 -3.48 -1.22 10.31
CA ALA A 187 -3.00 -0.18 9.39
C ALA A 187 -3.58 1.19 9.77
#